data_95da94e95b3f48e156433aa86203e208
#
_entry.id   95da94e95b3f48e156433aa86203e208
#
_cell.length_a   1.000
_cell.length_b   1.000
_cell.length_c   1.000
_cell.angle_alpha   90.00
_cell.angle_beta   90.00
_cell.angle_gamma   90.00
#
_symmetry.space_group_name_H-M   'P 1'
#
loop_
_entity.id
_entity.type
_entity.pdbx_description
1 polymer ?
#
loop_
_entity_poly.entity_id
_entity_poly.type
_entity_poly.pdbx_seq_one_letter_code
_entity_poly.pdbx_strand_id
1 'polypeptide(L)'
;LRSVIEASQVLGVNQDKIPVWESMQAKMPSYMLNENGEIREWMWKDLQDNHKHRHASHLFGLYDFHDPLIMKDKDLLEGCKRAVNRRMEIRRQDNGGIMAFGMIQLAFSACALGESETAYDMLTWLGNSYWNNNMVSTHDPKKTFNLDICGGYPSLVMKMLVYSEPGLISLLPCKPQQWRSGHINGVALRGGII
;
A
#
# COMPACT_ATOMS: atom_id res chain seq x y z
N LEU A 1 -9.36 9.14 11.94
CA LEU A 1 -10.53 9.57 12.73
C LEU A 1 -11.62 8.51 12.78
N ARG A 2 -12.05 7.92 11.64
CA ARG A 2 -13.11 6.89 11.60
C ARG A 2 -12.84 5.77 12.60
N SER A 3 -11.69 5.12 12.53
CA SER A 3 -11.33 4.00 13.42
C SER A 3 -11.32 4.39 14.89
N VAL A 4 -10.94 5.64 15.22
CA VAL A 4 -10.99 6.16 16.60
C VAL A 4 -12.43 6.32 17.07
N ILE A 5 -13.30 6.85 16.22
CA ILE A 5 -14.73 7.00 16.51
C ILE A 5 -15.37 5.63 16.73
N GLU A 6 -15.20 4.70 15.79
CA GLU A 6 -15.72 3.33 15.89
C GLU A 6 -15.20 2.61 17.15
N ALA A 7 -13.89 2.68 17.42
CA ALA A 7 -13.31 2.07 18.60
C ALA A 7 -13.87 2.68 19.89
N SER A 8 -14.05 4.00 19.94
CA SER A 8 -14.64 4.68 21.11
C SER A 8 -16.10 4.30 21.33
N GLN A 9 -16.87 4.13 20.25
CA GLN A 9 -18.25 3.67 20.32
C GLN A 9 -18.34 2.23 20.85
N VAL A 10 -17.50 1.32 20.32
CA VAL A 10 -17.46 -0.10 20.73
C VAL A 10 -17.02 -0.26 22.18
N LEU A 11 -16.02 0.51 22.60
CA LEU A 11 -15.45 0.44 23.96
C LEU A 11 -16.23 1.27 24.99
N GLY A 12 -17.15 2.13 24.57
CA GLY A 12 -17.90 3.02 25.46
C GLY A 12 -17.05 4.12 26.09
N VAL A 13 -15.88 4.48 25.51
CA VAL A 13 -14.93 5.47 26.04
C VAL A 13 -14.92 6.74 25.18
N ASN A 14 -14.52 7.88 25.77
CA ASN A 14 -14.36 9.17 25.08
C ASN A 14 -15.60 9.61 24.26
N GLN A 15 -16.80 9.27 24.72
CA GLN A 15 -18.04 9.58 24.01
C GLN A 15 -18.25 11.09 23.82
N ASP A 16 -17.77 11.89 24.77
CA ASP A 16 -17.77 13.36 24.74
C ASP A 16 -16.93 13.95 23.59
N LYS A 17 -15.93 13.21 23.10
CA LYS A 17 -15.03 13.63 22.00
C LYS A 17 -15.51 13.26 20.61
N ILE A 18 -16.45 12.32 20.50
CA ILE A 18 -16.95 11.83 19.19
C ILE A 18 -17.48 12.98 18.32
N PRO A 19 -18.32 13.91 18.83
CA PRO A 19 -18.81 15.01 18.00
C PRO A 19 -17.71 15.94 17.48
N VAL A 20 -16.64 16.11 18.26
CA VAL A 20 -15.46 16.89 17.83
C VAL A 20 -14.76 16.19 16.67
N TRP A 21 -14.52 14.88 16.78
CA TRP A 21 -13.85 14.08 15.73
C TRP A 21 -14.68 13.98 14.47
N GLU A 22 -16.01 13.85 14.58
CA GLU A 22 -16.94 13.89 13.44
C GLU A 22 -16.89 15.25 12.73
N SER A 23 -16.88 16.34 13.50
CA SER A 23 -16.73 17.69 12.94
C SER A 23 -15.36 17.87 12.23
N MET A 24 -14.29 17.30 12.75
CA MET A 24 -12.98 17.30 12.10
C MET A 24 -13.01 16.47 10.81
N GLN A 25 -13.63 15.29 10.86
CA GLN A 25 -13.77 14.40 9.71
C GLN A 25 -14.55 15.06 8.56
N ALA A 26 -15.63 15.76 8.89
CA ALA A 26 -16.43 16.49 7.91
C ALA A 26 -15.68 17.63 7.18
N LYS A 27 -14.56 18.10 7.76
CA LYS A 27 -13.69 19.13 7.18
C LYS A 27 -12.52 18.56 6.38
N MET A 28 -12.34 17.24 6.37
CA MET A 28 -11.27 16.62 5.59
C MET A 28 -11.57 16.74 4.10
N PRO A 29 -10.58 17.10 3.27
CA PRO A 29 -10.75 17.15 1.83
C PRO A 29 -11.04 15.75 1.27
N SER A 30 -11.81 15.70 0.20
CA SER A 30 -12.06 14.47 -0.56
C SER A 30 -10.85 14.11 -1.42
N TYR A 31 -10.71 12.82 -1.73
CA TYR A 31 -9.77 12.38 -2.75
C TYR A 31 -10.08 13.05 -4.10
N MET A 32 -9.03 13.34 -4.86
CA MET A 32 -9.14 14.02 -6.15
C MET A 32 -8.37 13.24 -7.21
N LEU A 33 -8.82 13.32 -8.46
CA LEU A 33 -8.08 12.85 -9.62
C LEU A 33 -7.45 14.04 -10.34
N ASN A 34 -6.27 13.80 -10.96
CA ASN A 34 -5.62 14.78 -11.84
C ASN A 34 -6.17 14.67 -13.28
N GLU A 35 -5.64 15.48 -14.20
CA GLU A 35 -6.03 15.48 -15.61
C GLU A 35 -5.77 14.17 -16.35
N ASN A 36 -4.86 13.31 -15.84
CA ASN A 36 -4.57 11.99 -16.37
C ASN A 36 -5.47 10.90 -15.75
N GLY A 37 -6.38 11.29 -14.85
CA GLY A 37 -7.23 10.36 -14.11
C GLY A 37 -6.48 9.54 -13.06
N GLU A 38 -5.33 10.02 -12.58
CA GLU A 38 -4.57 9.42 -11.48
C GLU A 38 -5.02 10.03 -10.15
N ILE A 39 -5.01 9.24 -9.05
CA ILE A 39 -5.24 9.82 -7.73
C ILE A 39 -4.13 10.82 -7.41
N ARG A 40 -4.53 12.02 -6.98
CA ARG A 40 -3.59 13.11 -6.73
C ARG A 40 -2.74 12.88 -5.50
N GLU A 41 -1.47 13.31 -5.60
CA GLU A 41 -0.56 13.36 -4.45
C GLU A 41 -1.00 14.41 -3.42
N TRP A 42 -1.60 15.50 -3.89
CA TRP A 42 -2.06 16.62 -3.06
C TRP A 42 -3.56 16.82 -3.19
N MET A 43 -4.26 16.90 -2.06
CA MET A 43 -5.67 17.29 -2.02
C MET A 43 -5.83 18.82 -2.12
N TRP A 44 -4.97 19.45 -2.91
CA TRP A 44 -4.98 20.87 -3.21
C TRP A 44 -4.72 21.08 -4.70
N LYS A 45 -5.69 21.66 -5.39
CA LYS A 45 -5.70 21.71 -6.88
C LYS A 45 -4.50 22.42 -7.51
N ASP A 46 -3.89 23.37 -6.82
CA ASP A 46 -2.79 24.19 -7.33
C ASP A 46 -1.41 23.55 -7.14
N LEU A 47 -1.33 22.42 -6.41
CA LEU A 47 -0.10 21.67 -6.25
C LEU A 47 0.01 20.56 -7.30
N GLN A 48 1.19 20.44 -7.91
CA GLN A 48 1.48 19.45 -8.94
C GLN A 48 1.97 18.14 -8.33
N ASP A 49 1.57 17.02 -8.93
CA ASP A 49 2.05 15.70 -8.55
C ASP A 49 3.54 15.53 -8.91
N ASN A 50 4.32 14.99 -7.98
CA ASN A 50 5.72 14.65 -8.22
C ASN A 50 5.89 13.14 -8.38
N HIS A 51 5.68 12.64 -9.57
CA HIS A 51 5.78 11.21 -9.90
C HIS A 51 7.19 10.62 -9.66
N LYS A 52 8.22 11.47 -9.59
CA LYS A 52 9.60 11.05 -9.25
C LYS A 52 9.88 11.00 -7.76
N HIS A 53 8.94 11.44 -6.93
CA HIS A 53 9.11 11.36 -5.49
C HIS A 53 9.24 9.90 -5.04
N ARG A 54 10.20 9.65 -4.13
CA ARG A 54 10.53 8.29 -3.68
C ARG A 54 9.41 7.61 -2.88
N HIS A 55 8.55 8.38 -2.21
CA HIS A 55 7.40 7.86 -1.45
C HIS A 55 6.11 7.93 -2.25
N ALA A 56 5.14 7.10 -1.88
CA ALA A 56 3.80 7.06 -2.44
C ALA A 56 2.74 7.37 -1.36
N SER A 57 2.94 8.45 -0.59
CA SER A 57 2.14 8.78 0.59
C SER A 57 0.65 8.97 0.30
N HIS A 58 0.29 9.42 -0.90
CA HIS A 58 -1.10 9.56 -1.34
C HIS A 58 -1.83 8.21 -1.51
N LEU A 59 -1.09 7.10 -1.56
CA LEU A 59 -1.64 5.74 -1.60
C LEU A 59 -1.73 5.10 -0.20
N PHE A 60 -1.56 5.88 0.88
CA PHE A 60 -1.61 5.39 2.26
C PHE A 60 -2.88 4.59 2.55
N GLY A 61 -4.02 5.00 2.01
CA GLY A 61 -5.30 4.31 2.12
C GLY A 61 -5.38 2.94 1.43
N LEU A 62 -4.28 2.45 0.81
CA LEU A 62 -4.18 1.13 0.20
C LEU A 62 -3.05 0.28 0.80
N TYR A 63 -1.90 0.88 1.11
CA TYR A 63 -0.76 0.09 1.56
C TYR A 63 -0.74 -0.16 3.07
N ASP A 64 -1.33 0.71 3.86
CA ASP A 64 -1.40 0.55 5.32
C ASP A 64 -2.71 -0.13 5.74
N PHE A 65 -3.82 0.32 5.19
CA PHE A 65 -5.16 -0.25 5.37
C PHE A 65 -5.98 -0.05 4.09
N HIS A 66 -7.14 -0.70 3.99
CA HIS A 66 -8.03 -0.48 2.86
C HIS A 66 -9.06 0.60 3.20
N ASP A 67 -8.86 1.84 2.71
CA ASP A 67 -9.81 2.93 2.93
C ASP A 67 -11.12 2.65 2.17
N PRO A 68 -12.25 2.50 2.89
CA PRO A 68 -13.54 2.26 2.24
C PRO A 68 -13.99 3.35 1.26
N LEU A 69 -13.47 4.57 1.38
CA LEU A 69 -13.75 5.64 0.42
C LEU A 69 -13.11 5.34 -0.94
N ILE A 70 -11.92 4.76 -0.94
CA ILE A 70 -11.24 4.32 -2.17
C ILE A 70 -11.86 3.00 -2.65
N MET A 71 -11.99 2.01 -1.75
CA MET A 71 -12.38 0.64 -2.12
C MET A 71 -13.80 0.53 -2.69
N LYS A 72 -14.68 1.48 -2.38
CA LYS A 72 -16.09 1.51 -2.87
C LYS A 72 -16.27 2.40 -4.11
N ASP A 73 -15.28 3.17 -4.49
CA ASP A 73 -15.33 4.11 -5.60
C ASP A 73 -14.47 3.58 -6.78
N LYS A 74 -15.14 3.24 -7.88
CA LYS A 74 -14.48 2.65 -9.05
C LYS A 74 -13.51 3.62 -9.73
N ASP A 75 -13.82 4.90 -9.74
CA ASP A 75 -12.98 5.91 -10.38
C ASP A 75 -11.73 6.16 -9.54
N LEU A 76 -11.84 6.19 -8.22
CA LEU A 76 -10.70 6.29 -7.32
C LEU A 76 -9.82 5.04 -7.38
N LEU A 77 -10.41 3.83 -7.43
CA LEU A 77 -9.64 2.59 -7.61
C LEU A 77 -8.85 2.60 -8.90
N GLU A 78 -9.48 2.99 -10.00
CA GLU A 78 -8.81 3.09 -11.30
C GLU A 78 -7.73 4.19 -11.28
N GLY A 79 -8.01 5.32 -10.63
CA GLY A 79 -7.05 6.39 -10.41
C GLY A 79 -5.82 5.96 -9.60
N CYS A 80 -6.01 5.11 -8.59
CA CYS A 80 -4.92 4.51 -7.83
C CYS A 80 -4.08 3.55 -8.69
N LYS A 81 -4.71 2.72 -9.53
CA LYS A 81 -3.99 1.84 -10.47
C LYS A 81 -3.12 2.63 -11.43
N ARG A 82 -3.67 3.69 -12.03
CA ARG A 82 -2.92 4.59 -12.91
C ARG A 82 -1.73 5.22 -12.19
N ALA A 83 -1.91 5.71 -10.97
CA ALA A 83 -0.84 6.30 -10.18
C ALA A 83 0.29 5.29 -9.85
N VAL A 84 -0.04 4.05 -9.49
CA VAL A 84 0.95 2.97 -9.27
C VAL A 84 1.72 2.69 -10.56
N ASN A 85 1.02 2.46 -11.67
CA ASN A 85 1.63 2.13 -12.95
C ASN A 85 2.51 3.26 -13.47
N ARG A 86 2.05 4.52 -13.37
CA ARG A 86 2.83 5.70 -13.77
C ARG A 86 4.12 5.83 -12.99
N ARG A 87 4.07 5.64 -11.66
CA ARG A 87 5.28 5.68 -10.83
C ARG A 87 6.23 4.52 -11.14
N MET A 88 5.72 3.32 -11.43
CA MET A 88 6.55 2.20 -11.86
C MET A 88 7.20 2.43 -13.22
N GLU A 89 6.48 3.01 -14.18
CA GLU A 89 7.02 3.39 -15.49
C GLU A 89 8.22 4.35 -15.33
N ILE A 90 8.05 5.43 -14.58
CA ILE A 90 9.11 6.42 -14.32
C ILE A 90 10.30 5.77 -13.61
N ARG A 91 10.05 4.90 -12.64
CA ARG A 91 11.10 4.19 -11.91
C ARG A 91 11.93 3.29 -12.82
N ARG A 92 11.33 2.61 -13.78
CA ARG A 92 12.06 1.81 -14.77
C ARG A 92 12.94 2.67 -15.69
N GLN A 93 12.52 3.90 -16.00
CA GLN A 93 13.29 4.83 -16.83
C GLN A 93 14.51 5.42 -16.12
N ASP A 94 14.43 5.66 -14.82
CA ASP A 94 15.47 6.31 -14.02
C ASP A 94 16.61 5.35 -13.58
N ASN A 95 16.73 4.14 -14.15
CA ASN A 95 17.78 3.16 -13.86
C ASN A 95 18.00 2.87 -12.35
N GLY A 96 16.98 2.94 -11.55
CA GLY A 96 16.99 2.43 -10.19
C GLY A 96 17.34 3.41 -9.09
N GLY A 97 17.25 4.71 -9.28
CA GLY A 97 17.32 5.69 -8.19
C GLY A 97 16.15 5.60 -7.20
N ILE A 98 15.79 4.39 -6.76
CA ILE A 98 14.55 4.13 -6.05
C ILE A 98 14.85 3.58 -4.67
N MET A 99 14.38 4.29 -3.69
CA MET A 99 14.37 3.84 -2.31
C MET A 99 13.47 2.60 -2.14
N ALA A 100 13.99 1.58 -1.46
CA ALA A 100 13.30 0.31 -1.20
C ALA A 100 11.92 0.51 -0.57
N PHE A 101 11.80 1.37 0.44
CA PHE A 101 10.54 1.64 1.14
C PHE A 101 9.45 2.18 0.20
N GLY A 102 9.78 3.11 -0.68
CA GLY A 102 8.83 3.62 -1.67
C GLY A 102 8.33 2.54 -2.64
N MET A 103 9.18 1.56 -2.96
CA MET A 103 8.77 0.41 -3.77
C MET A 103 7.86 -0.53 -2.98
N ILE A 104 8.11 -0.73 -1.68
CA ILE A 104 7.22 -1.50 -0.80
C ILE A 104 5.83 -0.84 -0.71
N GLN A 105 5.76 0.48 -0.56
CA GLN A 105 4.48 1.21 -0.56
C GLN A 105 3.68 0.97 -1.85
N LEU A 106 4.34 1.06 -3.01
CA LEU A 106 3.70 0.78 -4.30
C LEU A 106 3.28 -0.68 -4.45
N ALA A 107 4.12 -1.63 -4.02
CA ALA A 107 3.82 -3.05 -4.08
C ALA A 107 2.63 -3.43 -3.19
N PHE A 108 2.54 -2.88 -2.00
CA PHE A 108 1.39 -3.07 -1.11
C PHE A 108 0.12 -2.47 -1.72
N SER A 109 0.23 -1.29 -2.34
CA SER A 109 -0.90 -0.68 -3.06
C SER A 109 -1.35 -1.55 -4.24
N ALA A 110 -0.40 -2.10 -5.01
CA ALA A 110 -0.70 -3.03 -6.09
C ALA A 110 -1.43 -4.28 -5.58
N CYS A 111 -1.03 -4.82 -4.41
CA CYS A 111 -1.73 -5.94 -3.77
C CYS A 111 -3.18 -5.58 -3.42
N ALA A 112 -3.42 -4.42 -2.83
CA ALA A 112 -4.77 -3.94 -2.48
C ALA A 112 -5.66 -3.76 -3.72
N LEU A 113 -5.06 -3.42 -4.86
CA LEU A 113 -5.72 -3.23 -6.15
C LEU A 113 -5.88 -4.53 -6.96
N GLY A 114 -5.33 -5.66 -6.48
CA GLY A 114 -5.35 -6.94 -7.20
C GLY A 114 -4.41 -7.00 -8.41
N GLU A 115 -3.46 -6.05 -8.53
CA GLU A 115 -2.50 -5.96 -9.63
C GLU A 115 -1.32 -6.93 -9.40
N SER A 116 -1.59 -8.24 -9.54
CA SER A 116 -0.69 -9.33 -9.13
C SER A 116 0.65 -9.31 -9.84
N GLU A 117 0.66 -9.06 -11.15
CA GLU A 117 1.90 -9.06 -11.94
C GLU A 117 2.75 -7.83 -11.62
N THR A 118 2.12 -6.67 -11.39
CA THR A 118 2.80 -5.45 -10.96
C THR A 118 3.43 -5.63 -9.57
N ALA A 119 2.72 -6.24 -8.64
CA ALA A 119 3.24 -6.55 -7.30
C ALA A 119 4.41 -7.56 -7.37
N TYR A 120 4.30 -8.58 -8.22
CA TYR A 120 5.34 -9.58 -8.43
C TYR A 120 6.59 -9.02 -9.10
N ASP A 121 6.44 -8.11 -10.05
CA ASP A 121 7.56 -7.39 -10.67
C ASP A 121 8.35 -6.59 -9.62
N MET A 122 7.65 -5.86 -8.74
CA MET A 122 8.28 -5.16 -7.63
C MET A 122 8.93 -6.09 -6.60
N LEU A 123 8.29 -7.21 -6.27
CA LEU A 123 8.86 -8.24 -5.39
C LEU A 123 10.17 -8.77 -5.96
N THR A 124 10.18 -9.11 -7.25
CA THR A 124 11.35 -9.62 -7.95
C THR A 124 12.48 -8.57 -8.02
N TRP A 125 12.12 -7.33 -8.31
CA TRP A 125 13.09 -6.23 -8.33
C TRP A 125 13.73 -6.01 -6.95
N LEU A 126 12.92 -5.95 -5.90
CA LEU A 126 13.41 -5.83 -4.52
C LEU A 126 14.34 -7.01 -4.16
N GLY A 127 13.95 -8.24 -4.49
CA GLY A 127 14.73 -9.44 -4.20
C GLY A 127 16.09 -9.45 -4.90
N ASN A 128 16.13 -9.05 -6.17
CA ASN A 128 17.35 -9.11 -6.98
C ASN A 128 18.30 -7.94 -6.75
N SER A 129 17.81 -6.76 -6.38
CA SER A 129 18.62 -5.54 -6.40
C SER A 129 18.95 -4.97 -5.04
N TYR A 130 18.16 -5.23 -4.00
CA TYR A 130 18.24 -4.52 -2.72
C TYR A 130 18.87 -5.34 -1.58
N TRP A 131 19.46 -6.48 -1.90
CA TRP A 131 20.16 -7.32 -0.93
C TRP A 131 21.61 -7.50 -1.34
N ASN A 132 22.53 -7.36 -0.39
CA ASN A 132 23.93 -7.73 -0.57
C ASN A 132 24.10 -9.24 -0.44
N ASN A 133 25.24 -9.78 -0.88
CA ASN A 133 25.51 -11.22 -0.81
C ASN A 133 25.50 -11.79 0.61
N ASN A 134 25.72 -10.96 1.62
CA ASN A 134 25.63 -11.32 3.05
C ASN A 134 24.21 -11.13 3.63
N MET A 135 23.19 -11.00 2.80
CA MET A 135 21.80 -10.79 3.17
C MET A 135 21.51 -9.47 3.90
N VAL A 136 22.42 -8.52 3.85
CA VAL A 136 22.15 -7.16 4.33
C VAL A 136 21.28 -6.43 3.31
N SER A 137 20.13 -5.94 3.76
CA SER A 137 19.19 -5.16 2.96
C SER A 137 19.67 -3.72 2.78
N THR A 138 19.31 -3.11 1.66
CA THR A 138 19.80 -1.79 1.28
C THR A 138 18.67 -0.82 0.90
N HIS A 139 18.90 0.46 1.17
CA HIS A 139 18.00 1.57 0.84
C HIS A 139 17.91 1.78 -0.68
N ASP A 140 19.06 1.98 -1.30
CA ASP A 140 19.24 1.97 -2.75
C ASP A 140 19.99 0.71 -3.14
N PRO A 141 19.90 0.25 -4.39
CA PRO A 141 20.54 -0.99 -4.81
C PRO A 141 22.03 -1.07 -4.42
N LYS A 142 22.36 -2.04 -3.55
CA LYS A 142 23.71 -2.34 -3.08
C LYS A 142 24.45 -1.20 -2.34
N LYS A 143 23.71 -0.21 -1.83
CA LYS A 143 24.29 0.93 -1.10
C LYS A 143 23.98 0.88 0.39
N THR A 144 23.46 1.96 0.93
CA THR A 144 23.19 2.16 2.37
C THR A 144 22.28 1.07 2.95
N PHE A 145 22.62 0.54 4.13
CA PHE A 145 21.75 -0.37 4.88
C PHE A 145 20.38 0.25 5.11
N ASN A 146 19.35 -0.58 4.98
CA ASN A 146 17.96 -0.18 5.22
C ASN A 146 17.17 -1.32 5.87
N LEU A 147 16.52 -1.03 6.98
CA LEU A 147 15.72 -2.00 7.73
C LEU A 147 14.31 -2.22 7.11
N ASP A 148 13.79 -1.23 6.37
CA ASP A 148 12.40 -1.25 5.89
C ASP A 148 12.09 -2.49 5.05
N ILE A 149 13.03 -2.90 4.20
CA ILE A 149 12.85 -4.06 3.33
C ILE A 149 12.87 -5.39 4.11
N CYS A 150 13.54 -5.44 5.26
CA CYS A 150 13.57 -6.66 6.09
C CYS A 150 12.16 -7.06 6.56
N GLY A 151 11.34 -6.08 6.90
CA GLY A 151 9.93 -6.29 7.24
C GLY A 151 9.01 -6.23 6.02
N GLY A 152 9.26 -5.29 5.12
CA GLY A 152 8.42 -5.03 3.94
C GLY A 152 8.41 -6.17 2.94
N TYR A 153 9.55 -6.79 2.67
CA TYR A 153 9.65 -7.89 1.70
C TYR A 153 8.82 -9.13 2.09
N PRO A 154 8.99 -9.72 3.29
CA PRO A 154 8.14 -10.82 3.70
C PRO A 154 6.68 -10.42 3.86
N SER A 155 6.38 -9.20 4.31
CA SER A 155 5.01 -8.69 4.39
C SER A 155 4.36 -8.56 3.01
N LEU A 156 5.12 -8.24 1.96
CA LEU A 156 4.62 -8.23 0.59
C LEU A 156 4.20 -9.63 0.16
N VAL A 157 5.04 -10.66 0.39
CA VAL A 157 4.68 -12.06 0.12
C VAL A 157 3.40 -12.45 0.85
N MET A 158 3.29 -12.08 2.13
CA MET A 158 2.09 -12.35 2.92
C MET A 158 0.85 -11.67 2.35
N LYS A 159 0.93 -10.39 2.01
CA LYS A 159 -0.19 -9.63 1.40
C LYS A 159 -0.62 -10.19 0.04
N MET A 160 0.30 -10.79 -0.72
CA MET A 160 -0.03 -11.46 -1.99
C MET A 160 -0.82 -12.77 -1.76
N LEU A 161 -0.62 -13.43 -0.62
CA LEU A 161 -1.24 -14.71 -0.30
C LEU A 161 -2.49 -14.59 0.56
N VAL A 162 -2.47 -13.68 1.54
CA VAL A 162 -3.56 -13.55 2.52
C VAL A 162 -3.73 -12.08 2.91
N TYR A 163 -4.96 -11.61 2.87
CA TYR A 163 -5.38 -10.36 3.48
C TYR A 163 -6.48 -10.62 4.52
N SER A 164 -6.39 -9.96 5.67
CA SER A 164 -7.40 -10.11 6.73
C SER A 164 -7.68 -8.78 7.42
N GLU A 165 -8.96 -8.47 7.56
CA GLU A 165 -9.49 -7.39 8.38
C GLU A 165 -10.72 -7.87 9.16
N PRO A 166 -11.27 -7.10 10.12
CA PRO A 166 -12.46 -7.53 10.85
C PRO A 166 -13.61 -7.89 9.91
N GLY A 167 -14.06 -9.14 9.97
CA GLY A 167 -15.16 -9.67 9.15
C GLY A 167 -14.78 -10.08 7.72
N LEU A 168 -13.51 -9.97 7.33
CA LEU A 168 -13.05 -10.34 6.00
C LEU A 168 -11.74 -11.11 6.03
N ILE A 169 -11.69 -12.22 5.31
CA ILE A 169 -10.46 -12.94 4.96
C ILE A 169 -10.47 -13.12 3.45
N SER A 170 -9.43 -12.65 2.78
CA SER A 170 -9.21 -12.85 1.35
C SER A 170 -8.02 -13.78 1.15
N LEU A 171 -8.24 -14.88 0.46
CA LEU A 171 -7.20 -15.86 0.13
C LEU A 171 -6.71 -15.61 -1.29
N LEU A 172 -5.38 -15.55 -1.45
CA LEU A 172 -4.70 -15.33 -2.72
C LEU A 172 -5.12 -14.03 -3.44
N PRO A 173 -5.31 -12.90 -2.71
CA PRO A 173 -5.86 -11.68 -3.29
C PRO A 173 -4.99 -11.11 -4.41
N CYS A 174 -3.69 -11.43 -4.40
CA CYS A 174 -2.73 -10.87 -5.35
C CYS A 174 -1.69 -11.94 -5.78
N LYS A 175 -2.16 -13.20 -5.97
CA LYS A 175 -1.29 -14.30 -6.38
C LYS A 175 -0.86 -14.15 -7.84
N PRO A 176 0.45 -14.07 -8.15
CA PRO A 176 0.94 -13.99 -9.52
C PRO A 176 0.80 -15.35 -10.25
N GLN A 177 0.82 -15.32 -11.57
CA GLN A 177 0.70 -16.54 -12.38
C GLN A 177 1.89 -17.50 -12.20
N GLN A 178 3.06 -16.99 -11.84
CA GLN A 178 4.29 -17.76 -11.62
C GLN A 178 4.18 -18.70 -10.40
N TRP A 179 3.36 -18.38 -9.43
CA TRP A 179 3.14 -19.23 -8.25
C TRP A 179 2.03 -20.26 -8.54
N ARG A 180 2.42 -21.41 -9.09
CA ARG A 180 1.47 -22.43 -9.56
C ARG A 180 0.88 -23.27 -8.42
N SER A 181 1.70 -23.60 -7.42
CA SER A 181 1.30 -24.40 -6.26
C SER A 181 2.12 -23.99 -5.04
N GLY A 182 1.59 -24.29 -3.86
CA GLY A 182 2.26 -24.00 -2.58
C GLY A 182 1.32 -24.30 -1.42
N HIS A 183 1.84 -24.10 -0.23
CA HIS A 183 1.05 -24.11 1.00
C HIS A 183 1.62 -23.05 1.96
N ILE A 184 0.79 -22.60 2.87
CA ILE A 184 1.17 -21.67 3.93
C ILE A 184 0.51 -22.14 5.22
N ASN A 185 1.24 -22.09 6.34
CA ASN A 185 0.75 -22.48 7.65
C ASN A 185 1.12 -21.41 8.70
N GLY A 186 0.31 -21.32 9.74
CA GLY A 186 0.61 -20.50 10.91
C GLY A 186 0.42 -18.99 10.67
N VAL A 187 -0.35 -18.59 9.67
CA VAL A 187 -0.66 -17.18 9.44
C VAL A 187 -1.70 -16.72 10.45
N ALA A 188 -1.29 -15.80 11.32
CA ALA A 188 -2.20 -15.16 12.26
C ALA A 188 -3.13 -14.19 11.51
N LEU A 189 -4.42 -14.37 11.70
CA LEU A 189 -5.46 -13.54 11.09
C LEU A 189 -6.29 -12.84 12.16
N ARG A 190 -7.13 -11.90 11.73
CA ARG A 190 -8.15 -11.30 12.59
C ARG A 190 -9.21 -12.37 12.92
N GLY A 191 -9.14 -12.91 14.15
CA GLY A 191 -10.07 -13.93 14.66
C GLY A 191 -9.64 -15.38 14.45
N GLY A 192 -8.39 -15.65 14.02
CA GLY A 192 -7.93 -17.03 13.82
C GLY A 192 -6.50 -17.18 13.31
N ILE A 193 -6.18 -18.42 12.96
CA ILE A 193 -4.90 -18.81 12.33
C ILE A 193 -5.24 -19.79 11.19
N ILE A 194 -4.58 -19.65 10.06
CA ILE A 194 -4.62 -20.61 8.95
C ILE A 194 -3.24 -21.15 8.62
#